data_0a173f68074af0dc0d15b218b91275ff
#
_entry.id   0a173f68074af0dc0d15b218b91275ff
#
_cell.length_a   1.000
_cell.length_b   1.000
_cell.length_c   1.000
_cell.angle_alpha   90.00
_cell.angle_beta   90.00
_cell.angle_gamma   90.00
#
_symmetry.space_group_name_H-M   'P 1'
#
loop_
_entity.id
_entity.type
_entity.pdbx_description
1 polymer ?
#
loop_
_entity_poly.entity_id
_entity_poly.type
_entity_poly.pdbx_seq_one_letter_code
_entity_poly.pdbx_strand_id
1 'polypeptide(L)'
;VNYSHRVPIYAISIAYQHEGQLKLGVVYDPSHDECFSAERGRGAWLNDHAMRVSQADCLQRSLLVTGLPHNEADDKKMNHRMQIFGRLTNLSQGVRRLGSAAIDIAYVASGRLDGYWEEKINHWDIAAGALIALEAGATVTDLQGNPDFFKPPYSLVASAPGIHAEIVRILNNQE
;
A
#
# COMPACT_ATOMS: atom_id res chain seq x y z
N VAL A 1 -7.60 -0.28 16.45
CA VAL A 1 -8.03 -1.67 16.70
C VAL A 1 -6.82 -2.51 17.12
N ASN A 2 -5.80 -2.70 16.28
CA ASN A 2 -4.65 -3.57 16.58
C ASN A 2 -4.00 -3.23 17.95
N TYR A 3 -3.67 -1.97 18.18
CA TYR A 3 -3.08 -1.51 19.44
C TYR A 3 -3.91 -1.88 20.67
N SER A 4 -5.22 -1.63 20.64
CA SER A 4 -6.12 -1.93 21.77
C SER A 4 -6.26 -3.44 22.03
N HIS A 5 -6.02 -4.27 21.02
CA HIS A 5 -5.99 -5.74 21.12
C HIS A 5 -4.59 -6.32 21.35
N ARG A 6 -3.57 -5.47 21.56
CA ARG A 6 -2.16 -5.87 21.75
C ARG A 6 -1.58 -6.64 20.55
N VAL A 7 -2.12 -6.42 19.35
CA VAL A 7 -1.54 -6.91 18.11
C VAL A 7 -0.42 -5.95 17.71
N PRO A 8 0.84 -6.41 17.59
CA PRO A 8 2.00 -5.52 17.40
C PRO A 8 2.12 -5.05 15.94
N ILE A 9 1.04 -4.53 15.36
CA ILE A 9 0.98 -3.98 14.00
C ILE A 9 0.23 -2.66 14.06
N TYR A 10 0.96 -1.58 14.27
CA TYR A 10 0.49 -0.21 14.30
C TYR A 10 1.66 0.74 14.04
N ALA A 11 1.39 1.94 13.55
CA ALA A 11 2.43 2.88 13.20
C ALA A 11 2.08 4.31 13.59
N ILE A 12 3.11 5.14 13.64
CA ILE A 12 3.02 6.59 13.54
C ILE A 12 3.30 6.95 12.08
N SER A 13 2.37 7.63 11.42
CA SER A 13 2.46 8.03 10.02
C SER A 13 2.41 9.55 9.91
N ILE A 14 3.47 10.16 9.37
CA ILE A 14 3.62 11.61 9.24
C ILE A 14 4.02 11.93 7.81
N ALA A 15 3.30 12.85 7.15
CA ALA A 15 3.66 13.36 5.85
C ALA A 15 3.68 14.89 5.84
N TYR A 16 4.60 15.47 5.09
CA TYR A 16 4.62 16.89 4.81
C TYR A 16 4.29 17.11 3.34
N GLN A 17 3.26 17.92 3.10
CA GLN A 17 2.83 18.35 1.77
C GLN A 17 3.04 19.84 1.61
N HIS A 18 3.60 20.27 0.48
CA HIS A 18 3.76 21.67 0.11
C HIS A 18 3.36 21.87 -1.34
N GLU A 19 2.51 22.88 -1.61
CA GLU A 19 1.99 23.18 -2.95
C GLU A 19 1.42 21.96 -3.69
N GLY A 20 0.60 21.17 -2.98
CA GLY A 20 -0.03 19.96 -3.53
C GLY A 20 0.89 18.75 -3.71
N GLN A 21 2.19 18.88 -3.39
CA GLN A 21 3.17 17.81 -3.55
C GLN A 21 3.61 17.25 -2.18
N LEU A 22 3.60 15.94 -2.04
CA LEU A 22 4.23 15.25 -0.91
C LEU A 22 5.74 15.46 -0.98
N LYS A 23 6.36 15.97 0.07
CA LYS A 23 7.80 16.31 0.16
C LYS A 23 8.56 15.40 1.10
N LEU A 24 7.95 15.04 2.25
CA LEU A 24 8.53 14.16 3.25
C LEU A 24 7.48 13.15 3.70
N GLY A 25 7.92 11.93 3.98
CA GLY A 25 7.09 10.88 4.55
C GLY A 25 7.88 10.07 5.58
N VAL A 26 7.26 9.80 6.71
CA VAL A 26 7.80 8.91 7.76
C VAL A 26 6.70 7.98 8.23
N VAL A 27 7.01 6.69 8.27
CA VAL A 27 6.19 5.66 8.93
C VAL A 27 7.09 4.97 9.95
N TYR A 28 6.75 5.09 11.23
CA TYR A 28 7.50 4.44 12.30
C TYR A 28 6.68 3.31 12.91
N ASP A 29 7.23 2.11 12.89
CA ASP A 29 6.72 0.93 13.57
C ASP A 29 7.41 0.78 14.93
N PRO A 30 6.73 1.17 16.04
CA PRO A 30 7.35 1.09 17.36
C PRO A 30 7.47 -0.32 17.91
N SER A 31 6.81 -1.30 17.29
CA SER A 31 6.88 -2.71 17.73
C SER A 31 8.17 -3.39 17.28
N HIS A 32 8.72 -2.92 16.16
CA HIS A 32 9.95 -3.48 15.56
C HIS A 32 11.11 -2.48 15.57
N ASP A 33 10.91 -1.25 16.09
CA ASP A 33 11.87 -0.14 16.04
C ASP A 33 12.34 0.15 14.61
N GLU A 34 11.38 0.19 13.68
CA GLU A 34 11.61 0.42 12.27
C GLU A 34 11.07 1.78 11.82
N CYS A 35 11.94 2.62 11.30
CA CYS A 35 11.61 3.92 10.75
C CYS A 35 11.78 3.91 9.23
N PHE A 36 10.64 3.87 8.52
CA PHE A 36 10.59 4.02 7.07
C PHE A 36 10.47 5.51 6.76
N SER A 37 11.33 6.04 5.91
CA SER A 37 11.33 7.47 5.58
C SER A 37 11.69 7.72 4.13
N ALA A 38 11.21 8.85 3.59
CA ALA A 38 11.59 9.34 2.28
C ALA A 38 11.51 10.87 2.21
N GLU A 39 12.40 11.45 1.42
CA GLU A 39 12.32 12.81 0.92
C GLU A 39 12.20 12.73 -0.61
N ARG A 40 11.29 13.51 -1.19
CA ARG A 40 11.05 13.51 -2.64
C ARG A 40 12.33 13.75 -3.43
N GLY A 41 12.64 12.81 -4.33
CA GLY A 41 13.84 12.84 -5.19
C GLY A 41 15.13 12.41 -4.50
N ARG A 42 15.07 11.89 -3.27
CA ARG A 42 16.25 11.45 -2.52
C ARG A 42 16.24 9.99 -2.12
N GLY A 43 15.23 9.23 -2.58
CA GLY A 43 15.09 7.81 -2.26
C GLY A 43 14.39 7.54 -0.94
N ALA A 44 14.28 6.27 -0.61
CA ALA A 44 13.63 5.76 0.59
C ALA A 44 14.59 4.98 1.47
N TRP A 45 14.34 5.01 2.79
CA TRP A 45 15.22 4.49 3.81
C TRP A 45 14.43 3.71 4.85
N LEU A 46 14.99 2.59 5.31
CA LEU A 46 14.60 1.89 6.52
C LEU A 46 15.70 2.07 7.54
N ASN A 47 15.41 2.80 8.61
CA ASN A 47 16.42 3.31 9.52
C ASN A 47 17.51 4.06 8.70
N ASP A 48 18.76 3.64 8.77
CA ASP A 48 19.89 4.25 8.06
C ASP A 48 20.26 3.53 6.76
N HIS A 49 19.43 2.57 6.28
CA HIS A 49 19.71 1.76 5.10
C HIS A 49 18.76 2.11 3.95
N ALA A 50 19.35 2.39 2.79
CA ALA A 50 18.54 2.60 1.57
C ALA A 50 17.74 1.34 1.24
N MET A 51 16.45 1.52 0.95
CA MET A 51 15.56 0.42 0.62
C MET A 51 14.98 0.54 -0.78
N ARG A 52 14.52 -0.57 -1.33
CA ARG A 52 13.88 -0.64 -2.64
C ARG A 52 12.74 -1.66 -2.61
N VAL A 53 11.73 -1.39 -3.45
CA VAL A 53 10.66 -2.33 -3.74
C VAL A 53 11.23 -3.63 -4.33
N SER A 54 10.47 -4.72 -4.22
CA SER A 54 10.85 -6.02 -4.78
C SER A 54 10.93 -5.99 -6.32
N GLN A 55 11.55 -7.02 -6.89
CA GLN A 55 11.64 -7.23 -8.34
C GLN A 55 10.59 -8.21 -8.85
N ALA A 56 9.44 -8.32 -8.16
CA ALA A 56 8.35 -9.20 -8.58
C ALA A 56 7.85 -8.83 -9.98
N ASP A 57 7.80 -9.81 -10.86
CA ASP A 57 7.46 -9.68 -12.28
C ASP A 57 6.20 -10.48 -12.66
N CYS A 58 5.66 -11.29 -11.75
CA CYS A 58 4.41 -12.02 -11.93
C CYS A 58 3.69 -12.26 -10.60
N LEU A 59 2.36 -12.30 -10.62
CA LEU A 59 1.54 -12.50 -9.43
C LEU A 59 1.79 -13.84 -8.74
N GLN A 60 2.05 -14.91 -9.49
CA GLN A 60 2.26 -16.26 -8.94
C GLN A 60 3.41 -16.34 -7.94
N ARG A 61 4.36 -15.42 -8.00
CA ARG A 61 5.51 -15.33 -7.09
C ARG A 61 5.41 -14.16 -6.13
N SER A 62 4.27 -13.46 -6.10
CA SER A 62 4.07 -12.26 -5.32
C SER A 62 3.26 -12.52 -4.06
N LEU A 63 3.62 -11.85 -2.97
CA LEU A 63 2.87 -11.80 -1.72
C LEU A 63 2.21 -10.42 -1.60
N LEU A 64 0.88 -10.41 -1.57
CA LEU A 64 0.09 -9.18 -1.59
C LEU A 64 -0.48 -8.84 -0.21
N VAL A 65 -0.89 -7.59 -0.05
CA VAL A 65 -1.59 -7.10 1.15
C VAL A 65 -2.70 -6.13 0.79
N THR A 66 -3.76 -6.10 1.57
CA THR A 66 -4.89 -5.18 1.37
C THR A 66 -5.54 -4.76 2.67
N GLY A 67 -6.16 -3.59 2.67
CA GLY A 67 -7.19 -3.22 3.63
C GLY A 67 -8.59 -3.57 3.10
N LEU A 68 -9.49 -3.90 4.01
CA LEU A 68 -10.91 -4.04 3.71
C LEU A 68 -11.68 -3.05 4.60
N PRO A 69 -12.64 -2.32 4.05
CA PRO A 69 -13.41 -1.35 4.81
C PRO A 69 -14.17 -2.05 5.96
N HIS A 70 -14.18 -1.38 7.10
CA HIS A 70 -15.05 -1.77 8.20
C HIS A 70 -16.47 -1.24 7.94
N ASN A 71 -17.48 -2.05 8.24
CA ASN A 71 -18.89 -1.64 8.17
C ASN A 71 -19.37 -1.19 6.76
N GLU A 72 -19.02 -1.95 5.71
CA GLU A 72 -19.66 -1.76 4.41
C GLU A 72 -21.10 -2.31 4.48
N ALA A 73 -22.07 -1.39 4.40
CA ALA A 73 -23.49 -1.74 4.46
C ALA A 73 -24.05 -2.21 3.10
N ASP A 74 -23.29 -2.04 2.02
CA ASP A 74 -23.68 -2.46 0.67
C ASP A 74 -23.13 -3.86 0.37
N ASP A 75 -23.99 -4.86 0.48
CA ASP A 75 -23.62 -6.26 0.23
C ASP A 75 -23.07 -6.50 -1.18
N LYS A 76 -23.52 -5.74 -2.20
CA LYS A 76 -23.02 -5.88 -3.57
C LYS A 76 -21.56 -5.42 -3.65
N LYS A 77 -21.23 -4.30 -3.00
CA LYS A 77 -19.85 -3.81 -2.95
C LYS A 77 -18.95 -4.74 -2.17
N MET A 78 -19.43 -5.26 -1.03
CA MET A 78 -18.67 -6.24 -0.26
C MET A 78 -18.43 -7.52 -1.06
N ASN A 79 -19.46 -8.05 -1.72
CA ASN A 79 -19.32 -9.24 -2.56
C ASN A 79 -18.31 -9.04 -3.71
N HIS A 80 -18.34 -7.88 -4.36
CA HIS A 80 -17.37 -7.54 -5.40
C HIS A 80 -15.93 -7.51 -4.86
N ARG A 81 -15.70 -6.88 -3.72
CA ARG A 81 -14.37 -6.88 -3.07
C ARG A 81 -13.90 -8.27 -2.68
N MET A 82 -14.80 -9.11 -2.18
CA MET A 82 -14.46 -10.49 -1.85
C MET A 82 -14.13 -11.32 -3.08
N GLN A 83 -14.77 -11.09 -4.23
CA GLN A 83 -14.39 -11.70 -5.50
C GLN A 83 -12.98 -11.29 -5.94
N ILE A 84 -12.65 -9.99 -5.88
CA ILE A 84 -11.31 -9.48 -6.18
C ILE A 84 -10.28 -10.10 -5.22
N PHE A 85 -10.56 -10.08 -3.91
CA PHE A 85 -9.70 -10.67 -2.90
C PHE A 85 -9.44 -12.16 -3.18
N GLY A 86 -10.48 -12.94 -3.48
CA GLY A 86 -10.38 -14.35 -3.84
C GLY A 86 -9.56 -14.57 -5.11
N ARG A 87 -9.80 -13.75 -6.15
CA ARG A 87 -9.06 -13.83 -7.42
C ARG A 87 -7.56 -13.55 -7.21
N LEU A 88 -7.22 -12.46 -6.53
CA LEU A 88 -5.81 -12.13 -6.25
C LEU A 88 -5.14 -13.16 -5.33
N THR A 89 -5.88 -13.71 -4.34
CA THR A 89 -5.37 -14.79 -3.50
C THR A 89 -5.00 -16.04 -4.32
N ASN A 90 -5.84 -16.42 -5.28
CA ASN A 90 -5.59 -17.59 -6.11
C ASN A 90 -4.47 -17.39 -7.14
N LEU A 91 -4.23 -16.15 -7.57
CA LEU A 91 -3.21 -15.81 -8.58
C LEU A 91 -1.84 -15.49 -7.96
N SER A 92 -1.74 -15.37 -6.64
CA SER A 92 -0.52 -15.00 -5.93
C SER A 92 -0.13 -16.05 -4.88
N GLN A 93 0.97 -15.83 -4.16
CA GLN A 93 1.34 -16.65 -3.01
C GLN A 93 0.40 -16.43 -1.81
N GLY A 94 -0.51 -15.49 -1.93
CA GLY A 94 -1.55 -15.18 -0.96
C GLY A 94 -1.67 -13.68 -0.71
N VAL A 95 -2.74 -13.32 0.00
CA VAL A 95 -3.03 -11.95 0.42
C VAL A 95 -3.00 -11.85 1.93
N ARG A 96 -2.35 -10.84 2.45
CA ARG A 96 -2.33 -10.49 3.87
C ARG A 96 -3.32 -9.38 4.16
N ARG A 97 -3.78 -9.29 5.41
CA ARG A 97 -4.57 -8.20 5.94
C ARG A 97 -4.03 -7.87 7.33
N LEU A 98 -3.02 -6.99 7.39
CA LEU A 98 -2.33 -6.69 8.64
C LEU A 98 -3.09 -5.65 9.49
N GLY A 99 -3.91 -4.82 8.86
CA GLY A 99 -4.80 -3.86 9.54
C GLY A 99 -4.14 -2.53 9.88
N SER A 100 -3.07 -2.17 9.17
CA SER A 100 -2.40 -0.87 9.21
C SER A 100 -1.90 -0.50 7.82
N ALA A 101 -2.66 0.32 7.10
CA ALA A 101 -2.31 0.72 5.73
C ALA A 101 -0.90 1.31 5.63
N ALA A 102 -0.50 2.13 6.59
CA ALA A 102 0.84 2.72 6.61
C ALA A 102 1.94 1.65 6.67
N ILE A 103 1.78 0.62 7.53
CA ILE A 103 2.71 -0.53 7.59
C ILE A 103 2.65 -1.35 6.30
N ASP A 104 1.45 -1.64 5.79
CA ASP A 104 1.26 -2.42 4.58
C ASP A 104 2.02 -1.82 3.40
N ILE A 105 1.89 -0.50 3.19
CA ILE A 105 2.57 0.24 2.12
C ILE A 105 4.08 0.30 2.38
N ALA A 106 4.52 0.53 3.63
CA ALA A 106 5.94 0.54 3.99
C ALA A 106 6.61 -0.82 3.75
N TYR A 107 5.89 -1.92 3.98
CA TYR A 107 6.37 -3.27 3.68
C TYR A 107 6.46 -3.53 2.17
N VAL A 108 5.58 -2.96 1.36
CA VAL A 108 5.74 -2.98 -0.11
C VAL A 108 6.98 -2.18 -0.50
N ALA A 109 7.16 -0.97 0.03
CA ALA A 109 8.32 -0.13 -0.25
C ALA A 109 9.67 -0.80 0.10
N SER A 110 9.69 -1.61 1.17
CA SER A 110 10.89 -2.35 1.60
C SER A 110 11.08 -3.71 0.91
N GLY A 111 10.20 -4.08 -0.01
CA GLY A 111 10.27 -5.35 -0.72
C GLY A 111 9.88 -6.59 0.10
N ARG A 112 9.30 -6.41 1.30
CA ARG A 112 8.78 -7.51 2.12
C ARG A 112 7.47 -8.06 1.58
N LEU A 113 6.67 -7.19 0.96
CA LEU A 113 5.45 -7.49 0.22
C LEU A 113 5.59 -6.90 -1.18
N ASP A 114 4.83 -7.43 -2.13
CA ASP A 114 5.00 -7.08 -3.53
C ASP A 114 3.93 -6.13 -4.05
N GLY A 115 2.79 -6.07 -3.38
CA GLY A 115 1.71 -5.16 -3.78
C GLY A 115 0.64 -4.97 -2.70
N TYR A 116 0.12 -3.75 -2.68
CA TYR A 116 -0.95 -3.27 -1.80
C TYR A 116 -2.06 -2.65 -2.62
N TRP A 117 -3.31 -2.83 -2.23
CA TRP A 117 -4.45 -2.05 -2.73
C TRP A 117 -5.47 -1.81 -1.64
N GLU A 118 -6.13 -0.65 -1.67
CA GLU A 118 -7.27 -0.35 -0.80
C GLU A 118 -8.18 0.73 -1.41
N GLU A 119 -9.49 0.52 -1.27
CA GLU A 119 -10.52 1.49 -1.60
C GLU A 119 -10.96 2.27 -0.36
N LYS A 120 -11.44 3.51 -0.53
CA LYS A 120 -12.05 4.33 0.53
C LYS A 120 -11.14 4.48 1.76
N ILE A 121 -9.91 4.81 1.52
CA ILE A 121 -8.93 5.07 2.56
C ILE A 121 -8.83 6.57 2.84
N ASN A 122 -8.33 6.95 4.00
CA ASN A 122 -8.08 8.36 4.29
C ASN A 122 -6.70 8.80 3.79
N HIS A 123 -6.59 10.07 3.40
CA HIS A 123 -5.32 10.60 2.91
C HIS A 123 -4.17 10.52 3.93
N TRP A 124 -4.46 10.63 5.22
CA TRP A 124 -3.43 10.52 6.27
C TRP A 124 -2.91 9.08 6.47
N ASP A 125 -3.68 8.07 6.05
CA ASP A 125 -3.25 6.68 6.12
C ASP A 125 -2.27 6.32 4.99
N ILE A 126 -2.33 7.04 3.85
CA ILE A 126 -1.55 6.73 2.64
C ILE A 126 -0.44 7.74 2.33
N ALA A 127 -0.52 8.99 2.79
CA ALA A 127 0.36 10.06 2.34
C ALA A 127 1.85 9.75 2.53
N ALA A 128 2.25 9.34 3.73
CA ALA A 128 3.65 9.01 4.01
C ALA A 128 4.08 7.74 3.27
N GLY A 129 3.29 6.66 3.41
CA GLY A 129 3.58 5.37 2.77
C GLY A 129 3.68 5.47 1.25
N ALA A 130 2.80 6.23 0.60
CA ALA A 130 2.82 6.42 -0.84
C ALA A 130 4.08 7.14 -1.33
N LEU A 131 4.54 8.20 -0.64
CA LEU A 131 5.81 8.84 -0.97
C LEU A 131 6.97 7.88 -0.78
N ILE A 132 7.00 7.15 0.34
CA ILE A 132 8.04 6.17 0.64
C ILE A 132 8.09 5.09 -0.45
N ALA A 133 6.92 4.57 -0.88
CA ALA A 133 6.83 3.57 -1.94
C ALA A 133 7.33 4.12 -3.29
N LEU A 134 6.94 5.34 -3.68
CA LEU A 134 7.43 6.00 -4.89
C LEU A 134 8.96 6.15 -4.89
N GLU A 135 9.53 6.63 -3.79
CA GLU A 135 10.96 6.84 -3.64
C GLU A 135 11.76 5.51 -3.56
N ALA A 136 11.09 4.43 -3.13
CA ALA A 136 11.65 3.07 -3.18
C ALA A 136 11.58 2.43 -4.58
N GLY A 137 10.93 3.08 -5.55
CA GLY A 137 10.79 2.60 -6.93
C GLY A 137 9.53 1.76 -7.19
N ALA A 138 8.53 1.80 -6.29
CA ALA A 138 7.22 1.23 -6.57
C ALA A 138 6.45 2.05 -7.60
N THR A 139 5.55 1.40 -8.34
CA THR A 139 4.49 2.10 -9.07
C THR A 139 3.33 2.34 -8.12
N VAL A 140 2.87 3.60 -8.05
CA VAL A 140 1.78 4.03 -7.18
C VAL A 140 0.72 4.77 -8.00
N THR A 141 -0.52 4.31 -7.92
CA THR A 141 -1.68 4.88 -8.64
C THR A 141 -2.94 4.83 -7.77
N ASP A 142 -4.03 5.41 -8.26
CA ASP A 142 -5.37 5.04 -7.77
C ASP A 142 -5.77 3.64 -8.30
N LEU A 143 -6.96 3.17 -7.94
CA LEU A 143 -7.46 1.88 -8.40
C LEU A 143 -7.70 1.83 -9.92
N GLN A 144 -7.88 2.95 -10.59
CA GLN A 144 -8.06 3.06 -12.03
C GLN A 144 -6.74 3.12 -12.80
N GLY A 145 -5.61 3.17 -12.09
CA GLY A 145 -4.29 3.27 -12.68
C GLY A 145 -3.81 4.70 -12.94
N ASN A 146 -4.49 5.73 -12.38
CA ASN A 146 -4.05 7.11 -12.54
C ASN A 146 -2.91 7.44 -11.57
N PRO A 147 -1.82 8.06 -12.03
CA PRO A 147 -0.70 8.45 -11.17
C PRO A 147 -1.03 9.61 -10.22
N ASP A 148 -2.11 10.34 -10.47
CA ASP A 148 -2.61 11.42 -9.61
C ASP A 148 -3.56 10.86 -8.53
N PHE A 149 -3.05 9.93 -7.74
CA PHE A 149 -3.79 9.16 -6.73
C PHE A 149 -4.18 9.97 -5.48
N PHE A 150 -3.53 11.12 -5.25
CA PHE A 150 -3.71 11.88 -4.00
C PHE A 150 -4.84 12.91 -4.11
N LYS A 151 -5.99 12.45 -4.63
CA LYS A 151 -7.24 13.20 -4.78
C LYS A 151 -8.44 12.37 -4.27
N PRO A 152 -9.45 13.02 -3.64
CA PRO A 152 -10.66 12.31 -3.25
C PRO A 152 -11.52 11.88 -4.47
N PRO A 153 -12.19 10.72 -4.40
CA PRO A 153 -12.17 9.76 -3.29
C PRO A 153 -10.85 9.01 -3.26
N TYR A 154 -10.22 8.96 -2.08
CA TYR A 154 -8.89 8.34 -1.96
C TYR A 154 -8.97 6.82 -2.09
N SER A 155 -8.10 6.29 -2.92
CA SER A 155 -7.80 4.88 -3.09
C SER A 155 -6.34 4.73 -3.51
N LEU A 156 -5.74 3.58 -3.28
CA LEU A 156 -4.33 3.38 -3.59
C LEU A 156 -4.05 1.97 -4.09
N VAL A 157 -3.20 1.88 -5.11
CA VAL A 157 -2.45 0.69 -5.48
C VAL A 157 -0.97 1.04 -5.43
N ALA A 158 -0.19 0.33 -4.64
CA ALA A 158 1.26 0.45 -4.60
C ALA A 158 1.89 -0.92 -4.79
N SER A 159 2.79 -1.11 -5.74
CA SER A 159 3.36 -2.42 -6.01
C SER A 159 4.71 -2.37 -6.73
N ALA A 160 5.39 -3.51 -6.77
CA ALA A 160 6.48 -3.73 -7.70
C ALA A 160 6.03 -3.39 -9.13
N PRO A 161 6.86 -2.70 -9.94
CA PRO A 161 6.46 -2.26 -11.28
C PRO A 161 6.02 -3.40 -12.20
N GLY A 162 6.64 -4.58 -12.08
CA GLY A 162 6.36 -5.73 -12.94
C GLY A 162 4.96 -6.33 -12.80
N ILE A 163 4.29 -6.10 -11.67
CA ILE A 163 2.95 -6.66 -11.39
C ILE A 163 1.84 -5.60 -11.34
N HIS A 164 2.19 -4.32 -11.38
CA HIS A 164 1.24 -3.23 -11.15
C HIS A 164 0.07 -3.23 -12.13
N ALA A 165 0.38 -3.30 -13.42
CA ALA A 165 -0.65 -3.28 -14.47
C ALA A 165 -1.63 -4.46 -14.35
N GLU A 166 -1.13 -5.64 -13.97
CA GLU A 166 -1.97 -6.82 -13.77
C GLU A 166 -2.89 -6.66 -12.55
N ILE A 167 -2.40 -6.12 -11.44
CA ILE A 167 -3.23 -5.79 -10.26
C ILE A 167 -4.35 -4.83 -10.66
N VAL A 168 -4.01 -3.69 -11.29
CA VAL A 168 -4.99 -2.69 -11.72
C VAL A 168 -6.04 -3.28 -12.66
N ARG A 169 -5.64 -4.13 -13.63
CA ARG A 169 -6.54 -4.83 -14.53
C ARG A 169 -7.55 -5.70 -13.77
N ILE A 170 -7.08 -6.46 -12.78
CA ILE A 170 -7.94 -7.34 -11.97
C ILE A 170 -8.92 -6.53 -11.12
N LEU A 171 -8.45 -5.42 -10.51
CA LEU A 171 -9.27 -4.53 -9.69
C LEU A 171 -10.43 -3.92 -10.49
N ASN A 172 -10.25 -3.70 -11.80
CA ASN A 172 -11.25 -3.14 -12.69
C ASN A 172 -12.04 -4.20 -13.50
N ASN A 173 -11.94 -5.49 -13.15
CA ASN A 173 -12.60 -6.61 -13.84
C ASN A 173 -12.32 -6.64 -15.36
N GLN A 174 -11.18 -6.14 -15.80
CA GLN A 174 -10.75 -6.25 -17.19
C GLN A 174 -10.12 -7.64 -17.39
N GLU A 175 -10.63 -8.38 -18.40
CA GLU A 175 -10.12 -9.69 -18.80
C GLU A 175 -8.77 -9.60 -19.53
#